data_311fbda2cae052a13aca943d4517168a
#
_entry.id   311fbda2cae052a13aca943d4517168a
#
_cell.length_a   1.000
_cell.length_b   1.000
_cell.length_c   1.000
_cell.angle_alpha   90.00
_cell.angle_beta   90.00
_cell.angle_gamma   90.00
#
_symmetry.space_group_name_H-M   'P 1'
#
loop_
_entity.id
_entity.type
_entity.pdbx_description
1 polymer ?
#
loop_
_entity_poly.entity_id
_entity_poly.type
_entity_poly.pdbx_seq_one_letter_code
_entity_poly.pdbx_strand_id
1 'polypeptide(L)'
;MKNKSLLILLFCSSIIFSQQQDKDGIYLNVEKMTGIKGGFGAVAKKIKYPKVAVKMRMQGVVYVGFVVNPEGKVENSKILKSVAEILDEEALRVVEKEIEFEPGYHEGKAVPVRFVLPIKFQLSAAQKAKYQL
;
A
#
# COMPACT_ATOMS: atom_id res chain seq x y z
N MET A 1 21.27 2.09 -48.64
CA MET A 1 21.84 3.13 -47.74
C MET A 1 20.84 3.83 -46.83
N LYS A 2 19.56 3.77 -47.12
CA LYS A 2 18.55 4.50 -46.34
C LYS A 2 17.86 3.69 -45.26
N ASN A 3 18.17 2.40 -45.12
CA ASN A 3 17.44 1.48 -44.27
C ASN A 3 18.06 1.19 -42.90
N LYS A 4 19.26 1.75 -42.64
CA LYS A 4 19.96 1.53 -41.36
C LYS A 4 19.46 2.39 -40.22
N SER A 5 18.81 3.52 -40.50
CA SER A 5 18.25 4.40 -39.48
C SER A 5 16.87 4.00 -39.00
N LEU A 6 16.13 3.18 -39.75
CA LEU A 6 14.81 2.68 -39.34
C LEU A 6 14.89 1.52 -38.35
N LEU A 7 15.96 0.74 -38.38
CA LEU A 7 16.15 -0.39 -37.45
C LEU A 7 16.50 0.03 -36.02
N ILE A 8 17.09 1.22 -35.86
CA ILE A 8 17.46 1.76 -34.55
C ILE A 8 16.26 2.32 -33.80
N LEU A 9 15.24 2.81 -34.50
CA LEU A 9 14.02 3.33 -33.93
C LEU A 9 13.07 2.23 -33.37
N LEU A 10 13.14 1.03 -33.92
CA LEU A 10 12.34 -0.12 -33.45
C LEU A 10 12.90 -0.74 -32.17
N PHE A 11 14.18 -0.56 -31.89
CA PHE A 11 14.81 -1.07 -30.68
C PHE A 11 14.58 -0.20 -29.44
N CYS A 12 14.29 1.10 -29.63
CA CYS A 12 14.01 2.02 -28.53
C CYS A 12 12.59 1.88 -27.97
N SER A 13 11.65 1.27 -28.70
CA SER A 13 10.27 1.16 -28.25
C SER A 13 10.02 0.02 -27.27
N SER A 14 10.95 -0.92 -27.13
CA SER A 14 10.82 -2.07 -26.22
C SER A 14 11.48 -1.86 -24.86
N ILE A 15 12.16 -0.75 -24.65
CA ILE A 15 12.90 -0.48 -23.39
C ILE A 15 12.16 0.51 -22.48
N ILE A 16 11.00 1.03 -22.90
CA ILE A 16 10.26 2.04 -22.12
C ILE A 16 9.32 1.40 -21.07
N PHE A 17 9.50 0.15 -20.73
CA PHE A 17 8.94 -0.43 -19.53
C PHE A 17 9.89 -0.23 -18.35
N SER A 18 10.58 0.90 -18.33
CA SER A 18 11.57 1.20 -17.31
C SER A 18 10.91 1.87 -16.11
N GLN A 19 10.94 1.19 -15.03
CA GLN A 19 11.19 1.59 -13.66
C GLN A 19 10.99 3.09 -13.42
N GLN A 20 9.76 3.47 -13.10
CA GLN A 20 9.49 4.83 -12.67
C GLN A 20 9.95 5.00 -11.23
N GLN A 21 11.07 5.70 -11.06
CA GLN A 21 11.38 6.35 -9.80
C GLN A 21 10.65 7.69 -9.74
N ASP A 22 10.17 8.05 -8.58
CA ASP A 22 9.69 9.40 -8.34
C ASP A 22 10.86 10.39 -8.07
N LYS A 23 10.52 11.63 -7.76
CA LYS A 23 11.51 12.69 -7.49
C LYS A 23 12.46 12.37 -6.32
N ASP A 24 12.04 11.49 -5.43
CA ASP A 24 12.78 11.10 -4.24
C ASP A 24 13.58 9.81 -4.44
N GLY A 25 13.65 9.30 -5.67
CA GLY A 25 14.35 8.06 -6.01
C GLY A 25 13.62 6.80 -5.53
N ILE A 26 12.32 6.91 -5.26
CA ILE A 26 11.48 5.82 -4.79
C ILE A 26 10.85 5.11 -5.99
N TYR A 27 10.91 3.81 -6.00
CA TYR A 27 10.35 3.00 -7.06
C TYR A 27 8.82 2.91 -6.97
N LEU A 28 8.15 3.11 -8.08
CA LEU A 28 6.71 2.94 -8.21
C LEU A 28 6.35 1.52 -8.69
N ASN A 29 7.27 0.90 -9.40
CA ASN A 29 7.14 -0.46 -9.88
C ASN A 29 8.51 -1.14 -9.88
N VAL A 30 8.57 -2.36 -9.42
CA VAL A 30 9.81 -3.15 -9.31
C VAL A 30 9.58 -4.57 -9.81
N GLU A 31 10.64 -5.27 -10.12
CA GLU A 31 10.59 -6.67 -10.59
C GLU A 31 9.89 -7.59 -9.58
N LYS A 32 10.18 -7.39 -8.31
CA LYS A 32 9.50 -8.06 -7.21
C LYS A 32 8.86 -7.02 -6.30
N MET A 33 7.54 -6.93 -6.39
CA MET A 33 6.75 -6.00 -5.57
C MET A 33 6.89 -6.30 -4.08
N THR A 34 6.85 -5.25 -3.28
CA THR A 34 6.71 -5.37 -1.84
C THR A 34 5.48 -6.20 -1.49
N GLY A 35 5.59 -7.04 -0.51
CA GLY A 35 4.52 -7.91 -0.04
C GLY A 35 4.19 -7.67 1.42
N ILE A 36 3.00 -8.09 1.81
CA ILE A 36 2.58 -8.12 3.22
C ILE A 36 2.85 -9.52 3.73
N LYS A 37 3.65 -9.66 4.78
CA LYS A 37 3.86 -10.95 5.43
C LYS A 37 2.54 -11.47 6.00
N GLY A 38 2.13 -12.65 5.55
CA GLY A 38 0.85 -13.24 5.92
C GLY A 38 -0.36 -12.75 5.08
N GLY A 39 -0.13 -11.89 4.10
CA GLY A 39 -1.15 -11.41 3.17
C GLY A 39 -2.19 -10.46 3.78
N PHE A 40 -3.19 -10.11 2.99
CA PHE A 40 -4.27 -9.19 3.44
C PHE A 40 -5.10 -9.73 4.60
N GLY A 41 -5.21 -11.06 4.75
CA GLY A 41 -5.88 -11.67 5.89
C GLY A 41 -5.20 -11.36 7.23
N ALA A 42 -3.88 -11.25 7.25
CA ALA A 42 -3.12 -10.85 8.43
C ALA A 42 -3.44 -9.40 8.83
N VAL A 43 -3.60 -8.51 7.85
CA VAL A 43 -3.99 -7.11 8.08
C VAL A 43 -5.35 -7.04 8.79
N ALA A 44 -6.35 -7.74 8.27
CA ALA A 44 -7.69 -7.76 8.84
C ALA A 44 -7.71 -8.21 10.31
N LYS A 45 -6.88 -9.17 10.68
CA LYS A 45 -6.76 -9.66 12.06
C LYS A 45 -6.12 -8.66 13.03
N LYS A 46 -5.35 -7.72 12.52
CA LYS A 46 -4.63 -6.72 13.33
C LYS A 46 -5.44 -5.44 13.57
N ILE A 47 -6.50 -5.23 12.82
CA ILE A 47 -7.39 -4.08 12.96
C ILE A 47 -8.18 -4.19 14.26
N LYS A 48 -8.06 -3.16 15.09
CA LYS A 48 -8.88 -2.97 16.29
C LYS A 48 -9.94 -1.93 16.00
N TYR A 49 -11.16 -2.38 15.76
CA TYR A 49 -12.26 -1.47 15.45
C TYR A 49 -12.54 -0.57 16.65
N PRO A 50 -12.44 0.75 16.54
CA PRO A 50 -12.73 1.66 17.65
C PRO A 50 -14.18 1.53 18.11
N LYS A 51 -14.41 1.42 19.43
CA LYS A 51 -15.75 1.23 20.00
C LYS A 51 -16.71 2.36 19.61
N VAL A 52 -16.23 3.59 19.57
CA VAL A 52 -17.01 4.75 19.15
C VAL A 52 -17.46 4.60 17.70
N ALA A 53 -16.56 4.19 16.82
CA ALA A 53 -16.88 3.97 15.42
C ALA A 53 -17.89 2.84 15.21
N VAL A 54 -17.83 1.80 16.03
CA VAL A 54 -18.85 0.71 16.03
C VAL A 54 -20.21 1.26 16.44
N LYS A 55 -20.28 2.01 17.54
CA LYS A 55 -21.53 2.62 18.03
C LYS A 55 -22.15 3.57 17.00
N MET A 56 -21.32 4.36 16.33
CA MET A 56 -21.75 5.31 15.30
C MET A 56 -21.92 4.66 13.92
N ARG A 57 -21.73 3.35 13.83
CA ARG A 57 -21.83 2.59 12.57
C ARG A 57 -20.96 3.13 11.43
N MET A 58 -19.81 3.63 11.78
CA MET A 58 -18.83 4.12 10.79
C MET A 58 -18.19 2.95 10.05
N GLN A 59 -18.32 2.92 8.74
CA GLN A 59 -17.72 1.93 7.85
C GLN A 59 -17.12 2.60 6.64
N GLY A 60 -16.18 1.98 6.01
CA GLY A 60 -15.57 2.44 4.78
C GLY A 60 -14.16 1.91 4.59
N VAL A 61 -13.49 2.40 3.56
CA VAL A 61 -12.12 2.04 3.23
C VAL A 61 -11.24 3.26 3.37
N VAL A 62 -10.24 3.16 4.23
CA VAL A 62 -9.19 4.17 4.39
C VAL A 62 -8.01 3.78 3.52
N TYR A 63 -7.54 4.68 2.67
CA TYR A 63 -6.36 4.46 1.84
C TYR A 63 -5.15 5.10 2.50
N VAL A 64 -4.17 4.28 2.84
CA VAL A 64 -2.91 4.71 3.44
C VAL A 64 -1.80 4.59 2.41
N GLY A 65 -1.13 5.71 2.13
CA GLY A 65 0.07 5.73 1.30
C GLY A 65 1.32 5.77 2.16
N PHE A 66 2.34 5.01 1.81
CA PHE A 66 3.59 4.94 2.54
C PHE A 66 4.71 4.42 1.64
N VAL A 67 5.92 4.47 2.16
CA VAL A 67 7.10 3.87 1.52
C VAL A 67 7.54 2.68 2.36
N VAL A 68 7.79 1.55 1.70
CA VAL A 68 8.47 0.41 2.31
C VAL A 68 9.96 0.54 1.97
N ASN A 69 10.79 0.75 2.99
CA ASN A 69 12.22 0.90 2.78
C ASN A 69 12.91 -0.43 2.45
N PRO A 70 14.20 -0.43 2.06
CA PRO A 70 14.92 -1.66 1.75
C PRO A 70 15.01 -2.68 2.89
N GLU A 71 14.77 -2.26 4.11
CA GLU A 71 14.72 -3.12 5.30
C GLU A 71 13.32 -3.68 5.59
N GLY A 72 12.31 -3.32 4.77
CA GLY A 72 10.92 -3.72 4.95
C GLY A 72 10.14 -2.89 5.96
N LYS A 73 10.67 -1.75 6.37
CA LYS A 73 10.01 -0.84 7.31
C LYS A 73 9.21 0.25 6.60
N VAL A 74 8.13 0.68 7.23
CA VAL A 74 7.26 1.74 6.73
C VAL A 74 7.83 3.12 7.07
N GLU A 75 7.87 3.98 6.07
CA GLU A 75 8.26 5.39 6.16
C GLU A 75 7.22 6.27 5.48
N ASN A 76 7.12 7.53 5.94
CA ASN A 76 6.29 8.56 5.33
C ASN A 76 4.83 8.13 5.09
N SER A 77 4.24 7.49 6.08
CA SER A 77 2.83 7.10 6.03
C SER A 77 1.91 8.31 6.08
N LYS A 78 0.88 8.29 5.25
CA LYS A 78 -0.15 9.34 5.20
C LYS A 78 -1.49 8.79 4.75
N ILE A 79 -2.56 9.45 5.15
CA ILE A 79 -3.90 9.15 4.67
C ILE A 79 -4.10 9.78 3.30
N LEU A 80 -4.39 8.95 2.29
CA LEU A 80 -4.71 9.41 0.94
C LEU A 80 -6.20 9.63 0.75
N LYS A 81 -7.02 8.78 1.37
CA LYS A 81 -8.47 8.91 1.38
C LYS A 81 -8.99 8.57 2.77
N SER A 82 -9.61 9.56 3.41
CA SER A 82 -10.18 9.49 4.75
C SER A 82 -11.63 8.98 4.73
N VAL A 83 -12.02 8.32 5.79
CA VAL A 83 -13.43 8.02 6.11
C VAL A 83 -13.85 8.84 7.32
N ALA A 84 -13.12 8.70 8.42
CA ALA A 84 -13.31 9.43 9.66
C ALA A 84 -11.99 9.43 10.42
N GLU A 85 -11.71 10.49 11.15
CA GLU A 85 -10.45 10.65 11.88
C GLU A 85 -10.10 9.45 12.76
N ILE A 86 -11.07 8.94 13.51
CA ILE A 86 -10.88 7.78 14.40
C ILE A 86 -10.53 6.49 13.64
N LEU A 87 -11.05 6.31 12.43
CA LEU A 87 -10.71 5.18 11.55
C LEU A 87 -9.36 5.40 10.88
N ASP A 88 -9.05 6.63 10.51
CA ASP A 88 -7.78 6.99 9.91
C ASP A 88 -6.60 6.75 10.86
N GLU A 89 -6.76 7.13 12.13
CA GLU A 89 -5.78 6.87 13.19
C GLU A 89 -5.51 5.38 13.38
N GLU A 90 -6.56 4.56 13.42
CA GLU A 90 -6.42 3.11 13.51
C GLU A 90 -5.74 2.52 12.27
N ALA A 91 -6.09 3.00 11.07
CA ALA A 91 -5.47 2.56 9.84
C ALA A 91 -3.96 2.86 9.83
N LEU A 92 -3.54 4.05 10.25
CA LEU A 92 -2.13 4.41 10.40
C LEU A 92 -1.44 3.53 11.43
N ARG A 93 -2.05 3.30 12.59
CA ARG A 93 -1.50 2.43 13.63
C ARG A 93 -1.21 1.02 13.09
N VAL A 94 -2.16 0.44 12.38
CA VAL A 94 -2.03 -0.91 11.81
C VAL A 94 -0.87 -0.96 10.82
N VAL A 95 -0.80 -0.01 9.90
CA VAL A 95 0.26 0.05 8.88
C VAL A 95 1.64 0.25 9.50
N GLU A 96 1.75 1.16 10.47
CA GLU A 96 3.03 1.54 11.06
C GLU A 96 3.56 0.54 12.08
N LYS A 97 2.68 -0.13 12.82
CA LYS A 97 3.06 -0.90 14.01
C LYS A 97 2.75 -2.39 13.95
N GLU A 98 1.76 -2.80 13.15
CA GLU A 98 1.24 -4.16 13.21
C GLU A 98 1.58 -5.01 11.99
N ILE A 99 1.88 -4.37 10.87
CA ILE A 99 2.13 -5.07 9.61
C ILE A 99 3.63 -5.14 9.35
N GLU A 100 4.09 -6.34 8.99
CA GLU A 100 5.42 -6.54 8.47
C GLU A 100 5.38 -6.63 6.95
N PHE A 101 6.28 -5.89 6.31
CA PHE A 101 6.40 -5.87 4.87
C PHE A 101 7.68 -6.55 4.41
N GLU A 102 7.61 -7.13 3.23
CA GLU A 102 8.80 -7.54 2.50
C GLU A 102 9.25 -6.39 1.60
N PRO A 103 10.55 -6.07 1.52
CA PRO A 103 11.02 -5.02 0.64
C PRO A 103 10.81 -5.40 -0.84
N GLY A 104 10.69 -4.40 -1.69
CA GLY A 104 10.75 -4.60 -3.14
C GLY A 104 12.19 -4.82 -3.60
N TYR A 105 12.35 -5.49 -4.73
CA TYR A 105 13.66 -5.76 -5.32
C TYR A 105 13.72 -5.28 -6.77
N HIS A 106 14.84 -4.69 -7.09
CA HIS A 106 15.18 -4.25 -8.44
C HIS A 106 16.63 -4.65 -8.74
N GLU A 107 16.86 -5.38 -9.83
CA GLU A 107 18.18 -5.91 -10.20
C GLU A 107 18.86 -6.67 -9.04
N GLY A 108 18.08 -7.48 -8.30
CA GLY A 108 18.57 -8.26 -7.17
C GLY A 108 18.86 -7.47 -5.90
N LYS A 109 18.60 -6.15 -5.88
CA LYS A 109 18.81 -5.29 -4.72
C LYS A 109 17.49 -4.88 -4.10
N ALA A 110 17.44 -4.83 -2.77
CA ALA A 110 16.32 -4.26 -2.06
C ALA A 110 16.26 -2.74 -2.29
N VAL A 111 15.09 -2.24 -2.65
CA VAL A 111 14.87 -0.82 -2.98
C VAL A 111 13.64 -0.28 -2.25
N PRO A 112 13.59 1.04 -1.98
CA PRO A 112 12.39 1.64 -1.42
C PRO A 112 11.25 1.64 -2.46
N VAL A 113 10.05 1.26 -2.04
CA VAL A 113 8.87 1.18 -2.91
C VAL A 113 7.71 1.95 -2.29
N ARG A 114 7.06 2.77 -3.09
CA ARG A 114 5.81 3.44 -2.71
C ARG A 114 4.65 2.46 -2.78
N PHE A 115 3.88 2.41 -1.72
CA PHE A 115 2.76 1.48 -1.59
C PHE A 115 1.50 2.21 -1.13
N VAL A 116 0.35 1.75 -1.60
CA VAL A 116 -0.97 2.22 -1.15
C VAL A 116 -1.75 1.00 -0.66
N LEU A 117 -2.16 1.02 0.60
CA LEU A 117 -2.89 -0.07 1.22
C LEU A 117 -4.31 0.38 1.57
N PRO A 118 -5.34 -0.26 1.00
CA PRO A 118 -6.71 -0.05 1.44
C PRO A 118 -6.97 -0.81 2.74
N ILE A 119 -7.34 -0.10 3.80
CA ILE A 119 -7.77 -0.66 5.09
C ILE A 119 -9.28 -0.61 5.16
N LYS A 120 -9.90 -1.78 5.11
CA LYS A 120 -11.36 -1.91 5.09
C LYS A 120 -11.92 -2.03 6.51
N PHE A 121 -12.75 -1.08 6.88
CA PHE A 121 -13.55 -1.11 8.10
C PHE A 121 -14.98 -1.55 7.77
N GLN A 122 -15.32 -2.75 8.20
CA GLN A 122 -16.65 -3.31 8.00
C GLN A 122 -17.15 -3.94 9.30
N LEU A 123 -18.33 -3.54 9.74
CA LEU A 123 -18.95 -4.07 10.95
C LEU A 123 -19.40 -5.51 10.72
N SER A 124 -19.03 -6.40 11.64
CA SER A 124 -19.53 -7.77 11.66
C SER A 124 -21.03 -7.81 12.03
N ALA A 125 -21.69 -8.93 11.71
CA ALA A 125 -23.09 -9.13 12.11
C ALA A 125 -23.28 -9.01 13.64
N ALA A 126 -22.34 -9.54 14.43
CA ALA A 126 -22.35 -9.43 15.88
C ALA A 126 -22.22 -7.98 16.38
N GLN A 127 -21.36 -7.18 15.74
CA GLN A 127 -21.20 -5.76 16.07
C GLN A 127 -22.44 -4.95 15.71
N LYS A 128 -23.06 -5.24 14.57
CA LYS A 128 -24.33 -4.61 14.16
C LYS A 128 -25.46 -4.94 15.13
N ALA A 129 -25.58 -6.20 15.54
CA ALA A 129 -26.61 -6.66 16.47
C ALA A 129 -26.46 -6.05 17.86
N LYS A 130 -25.24 -5.93 18.38
CA LYS A 130 -24.95 -5.40 19.71
C LYS A 130 -25.43 -3.96 19.94
N TYR A 131 -25.47 -3.18 18.87
CA TYR A 131 -25.83 -1.75 18.91
C TYR A 131 -27.07 -1.42 18.09
N GLN A 132 -27.89 -2.42 17.79
CA GLN A 132 -29.26 -2.18 17.30
C GLN A 132 -30.10 -1.69 18.47
N LEU A 133 -30.42 -0.45 18.44
CA LEU A 133 -31.46 0.15 19.25
C LEU A 133 -32.78 0.14 18.48
#